data_8cd167c334e4a493353fc22fb3428512
#
_entry.id   8cd167c334e4a493353fc22fb3428512
#
_cell.length_a   1.000
_cell.length_b   1.000
_cell.length_c   1.000
_cell.angle_alpha   90.00
_cell.angle_beta   90.00
_cell.angle_gamma   90.00
#
_symmetry.space_group_name_H-M   'P 1'
#
loop_
_entity.id
_entity.type
_entity.pdbx_description
1 polymer ?
#
loop_
_entity_poly.entity_id
_entity_poly.type
_entity_poly.pdbx_seq_one_letter_code
_entity_poly.pdbx_strand_id
1 'polypeptide(L)'
;MTTRIAPALEGSPRTRRGWLILGLPILLAACAQVPEWSGKASLTQPVPDALQATRNAPRMDWPTQQWWQRYGDAQLDQLIAEALQTAPDMAAAAARVQQAKAMLGVRESASAPQLSARASASEDKLSYNHLSPDAFTPRGMNDYGRATLDLSWSLDLWGKQRAAVAAAAGELAAREADAAQARLLLSSNVASAYAQLLRLAANEQTLEQSVKVRQATANLFAERYANGLENKGSVHSANARLAAARAELSQMQEQVALQRNSIAALMGAAPDRGAHIQIDAQRLQSLWQQHWALPEQLSANLLGRRPDVVAARLQAQALESRVAAQQAEFYPDVNLSAF
;
A
#
# COMPACT_ATOMS: atom_id res chain seq x y z
N MET A 1 7.30 107.89 9.69
CA MET A 1 6.31 107.32 10.63
C MET A 1 6.39 105.80 10.50
N THR A 2 6.73 105.18 11.56
CA THR A 2 7.30 103.86 11.75
C THR A 2 6.33 102.68 11.49
N THR A 3 6.70 101.85 10.59
CA THR A 3 6.04 100.58 10.35
C THR A 3 6.86 99.42 10.94
N ARG A 4 6.34 98.77 11.93
CA ARG A 4 6.96 97.55 12.55
C ARG A 4 6.63 96.29 11.74
N ILE A 5 7.66 95.59 11.37
CA ILE A 5 7.61 94.29 10.74
C ILE A 5 7.61 93.26 11.86
N ALA A 6 6.65 92.29 11.86
CA ALA A 6 6.59 91.11 12.74
C ALA A 6 7.37 89.90 12.12
N PRO A 7 8.07 89.12 12.91
CA PRO A 7 8.85 87.99 12.38
C PRO A 7 7.95 86.74 12.08
N ALA A 8 8.26 86.07 10.97
CA ALA A 8 7.70 84.79 10.57
C ALA A 8 8.19 83.66 11.45
N LEU A 9 7.27 82.86 11.93
CA LEU A 9 7.55 81.58 12.63
C LEU A 9 7.80 80.48 11.60
N GLU A 10 9.05 79.99 11.50
CA GLU A 10 9.43 78.79 10.80
C GLU A 10 8.95 77.56 11.60
N GLY A 11 7.92 76.86 11.10
CA GLY A 11 7.43 75.60 11.62
C GLY A 11 8.20 74.39 11.02
N SER A 12 9.01 73.75 11.83
CA SER A 12 9.81 72.56 11.49
C SER A 12 8.93 71.36 11.16
N PRO A 13 9.12 70.64 10.02
CA PRO A 13 8.38 69.44 9.68
C PRO A 13 9.11 68.14 10.21
N ARG A 14 9.24 68.00 11.52
CA ARG A 14 9.97 66.83 12.08
C ARG A 14 9.13 65.72 12.70
N THR A 15 7.81 65.76 12.72
CA THR A 15 6.98 64.80 13.50
C THR A 15 6.18 63.78 12.66
N ARG A 16 6.20 63.82 11.33
CA ARG A 16 5.41 62.86 10.50
C ARG A 16 6.14 61.55 10.14
N ARG A 17 7.48 61.48 10.25
CA ARG A 17 8.25 60.26 9.94
C ARG A 17 8.27 59.23 11.06
N GLY A 18 8.02 59.60 12.31
CA GLY A 18 8.02 58.67 13.44
C GLY A 18 6.80 57.74 13.52
N TRP A 19 5.65 58.14 12.97
CA TRP A 19 4.41 57.34 13.05
C TRP A 19 4.31 56.25 12.00
N LEU A 20 5.02 56.35 10.88
CA LEU A 20 5.10 55.31 9.86
C LEU A 20 5.97 54.14 10.29
N ILE A 21 6.95 54.33 11.15
CA ILE A 21 7.85 53.27 11.64
C ILE A 21 7.19 52.45 12.77
N LEU A 22 6.28 53.05 13.55
CA LEU A 22 5.54 52.33 14.60
C LEU A 22 4.34 51.54 14.07
N GLY A 23 3.77 51.89 12.93
CA GLY A 23 2.63 51.19 12.30
C GLY A 23 3.00 49.89 11.58
N LEU A 24 4.23 49.75 11.12
CA LEU A 24 4.69 48.59 10.35
C LEU A 24 4.71 47.28 11.15
N PRO A 25 5.21 47.25 12.42
CA PRO A 25 5.16 46.00 13.21
C PRO A 25 3.75 45.62 13.66
N ILE A 26 2.80 46.55 13.78
CA ILE A 26 1.41 46.25 14.17
C ILE A 26 0.65 45.58 13.00
N LEU A 27 0.93 45.96 11.76
CA LEU A 27 0.36 45.31 10.58
C LEU A 27 0.91 43.89 10.34
N LEU A 28 2.15 43.63 10.71
CA LEU A 28 2.76 42.32 10.65
C LEU A 28 2.25 41.37 11.78
N ALA A 29 1.85 41.91 12.92
CA ALA A 29 1.29 41.12 14.01
C ALA A 29 -0.18 40.68 13.78
N ALA A 30 -0.91 41.35 12.91
CA ALA A 30 -2.32 41.03 12.61
C ALA A 30 -2.51 39.83 11.69
N CYS A 31 -1.45 39.35 11.01
CA CYS A 31 -1.53 38.21 10.08
C CYS A 31 -1.25 36.84 10.69
N ALA A 32 -0.94 36.72 11.98
CA ALA A 32 -0.39 35.50 12.56
C ALA A 32 -1.29 34.83 13.63
N GLN A 33 -2.59 34.80 13.43
CA GLN A 33 -3.42 33.86 14.21
C GLN A 33 -3.56 32.56 13.44
N VAL A 34 -2.52 31.71 13.52
CA VAL A 34 -2.61 30.33 13.08
C VAL A 34 -3.57 29.61 14.03
N PRO A 35 -4.68 29.03 13.55
CA PRO A 35 -5.57 28.28 14.41
C PRO A 35 -4.80 27.13 15.10
N GLU A 36 -4.76 27.12 16.41
CA GLU A 36 -4.23 25.99 17.15
C GLU A 36 -5.17 24.79 16.99
N TRP A 37 -4.76 23.82 16.22
CA TRP A 37 -5.49 22.55 16.14
C TRP A 37 -5.10 21.66 17.32
N SER A 38 -6.02 21.58 18.30
CA SER A 38 -5.84 20.77 19.54
C SER A 38 -6.14 19.28 19.36
N GLY A 39 -6.54 18.86 18.17
CA GLY A 39 -6.91 17.48 17.88
C GLY A 39 -5.70 16.55 17.68
N LYS A 40 -4.85 16.40 18.69
CA LYS A 40 -3.89 15.28 18.70
C LYS A 40 -4.69 13.99 18.88
N ALA A 41 -4.76 13.19 17.82
CA ALA A 41 -5.32 11.84 17.93
C ALA A 41 -4.51 11.06 18.98
N SER A 42 -5.09 10.83 20.15
CA SER A 42 -4.48 9.91 21.12
C SER A 42 -4.61 8.51 20.55
N LEU A 43 -3.50 7.88 20.25
CA LEU A 43 -3.49 6.45 19.92
C LEU A 43 -4.03 5.70 21.15
N THR A 44 -5.17 5.02 20.99
CA THR A 44 -5.74 4.17 22.03
C THR A 44 -4.71 3.11 22.41
N GLN A 45 -4.27 3.12 23.66
CA GLN A 45 -3.36 2.08 24.14
C GLN A 45 -4.11 0.75 24.20
N PRO A 46 -3.53 -0.36 23.74
CA PRO A 46 -4.16 -1.65 23.80
C PRO A 46 -4.39 -2.05 25.28
N VAL A 47 -5.55 -2.61 25.57
CA VAL A 47 -5.86 -3.14 26.89
C VAL A 47 -5.03 -4.40 27.13
N PRO A 48 -4.14 -4.43 28.13
CA PRO A 48 -3.21 -5.54 28.35
C PRO A 48 -3.87 -6.87 28.70
N ASP A 49 -5.13 -6.86 29.17
CA ASP A 49 -5.78 -8.02 29.79
C ASP A 49 -6.50 -8.97 28.81
N ALA A 50 -6.64 -8.61 27.53
CA ALA A 50 -7.39 -9.43 26.57
C ALA A 50 -6.73 -10.80 26.23
N LEU A 51 -5.50 -11.05 26.67
CA LEU A 51 -4.72 -12.25 26.32
C LEU A 51 -4.29 -13.10 27.53
N GLN A 52 -5.04 -13.04 28.64
CA GLN A 52 -4.73 -13.90 29.81
C GLN A 52 -4.75 -15.40 29.48
N ALA A 53 -5.57 -15.82 28.52
CA ALA A 53 -5.64 -17.22 28.07
C ALA A 53 -4.33 -17.74 27.46
N THR A 54 -3.42 -16.86 27.05
CA THR A 54 -2.15 -17.29 26.42
C THR A 54 -0.98 -17.38 27.39
N ARG A 55 -1.15 -17.04 28.67
CA ARG A 55 -0.07 -17.04 29.68
C ARG A 55 0.54 -18.42 29.92
N ASN A 56 -0.21 -19.50 29.68
CA ASN A 56 0.24 -20.89 29.90
C ASN A 56 0.59 -21.61 28.59
N ALA A 57 0.56 -20.93 27.43
CA ALA A 57 0.95 -21.54 26.17
C ALA A 57 2.46 -21.77 26.08
N PRO A 58 2.92 -22.85 25.41
CA PRO A 58 4.34 -23.04 25.12
C PRO A 58 4.93 -21.79 24.46
N ARG A 59 6.15 -21.42 24.89
CA ARG A 59 6.81 -20.20 24.39
C ARG A 59 7.53 -20.46 23.08
N MET A 60 7.48 -19.49 22.19
CA MET A 60 8.10 -19.55 20.88
C MET A 60 8.61 -18.18 20.48
N ASP A 61 9.71 -18.12 19.71
CA ASP A 61 10.19 -16.91 19.08
C ASP A 61 9.21 -16.41 18.00
N TRP A 62 9.22 -15.10 17.80
CA TRP A 62 8.41 -14.51 16.72
C TRP A 62 8.76 -15.13 15.37
N PRO A 63 7.76 -15.44 14.54
CA PRO A 63 7.99 -15.98 13.20
C PRO A 63 8.87 -15.04 12.37
N THR A 64 9.78 -15.61 11.61
CA THR A 64 10.59 -14.88 10.63
C THR A 64 9.74 -14.45 9.43
N GLN A 65 10.30 -13.66 8.51
CA GLN A 65 9.62 -13.32 7.26
C GLN A 65 9.29 -14.54 6.39
N GLN A 66 9.98 -15.66 6.62
CA GLN A 66 9.77 -16.95 5.93
C GLN A 66 9.14 -17.95 6.89
N TRP A 67 8.09 -17.56 7.61
CA TRP A 67 7.42 -18.32 8.64
C TRP A 67 6.95 -19.70 8.20
N TRP A 68 6.65 -19.89 6.90
CA TRP A 68 6.18 -21.13 6.31
C TRP A 68 7.26 -22.23 6.26
N GLN A 69 8.56 -21.90 6.29
CA GLN A 69 9.65 -22.87 6.30
C GLN A 69 9.60 -23.79 7.52
N ARG A 70 8.92 -23.37 8.57
CA ARG A 70 8.70 -24.20 9.76
C ARG A 70 7.85 -25.45 9.50
N TYR A 71 7.08 -25.47 8.42
CA TYR A 71 6.34 -26.65 8.00
C TYR A 71 7.26 -27.76 7.45
N GLY A 72 8.51 -27.45 7.10
CA GLY A 72 9.48 -28.41 6.56
C GLY A 72 9.05 -29.04 5.24
N ASP A 73 8.26 -28.30 4.44
CA ASP A 73 7.74 -28.74 3.15
C ASP A 73 8.36 -27.96 2.02
N ALA A 74 9.31 -28.60 1.30
CA ALA A 74 10.03 -27.96 0.20
C ALA A 74 9.11 -27.53 -0.96
N GLN A 75 7.99 -28.23 -1.19
CA GLN A 75 7.03 -27.84 -2.22
C GLN A 75 6.25 -26.58 -1.80
N LEU A 76 5.83 -26.49 -0.53
CA LEU A 76 5.21 -25.27 -0.01
C LEU A 76 6.17 -24.08 -0.12
N ASP A 77 7.46 -24.30 0.22
CA ASP A 77 8.49 -23.26 0.10
C ASP A 77 8.62 -22.75 -1.34
N GLN A 78 8.63 -23.66 -2.32
CA GLN A 78 8.69 -23.31 -3.73
C GLN A 78 7.44 -22.58 -4.21
N LEU A 79 6.24 -23.05 -3.84
CA LEU A 79 4.98 -22.42 -4.23
C LEU A 79 4.87 -20.98 -3.70
N ILE A 80 5.24 -20.77 -2.43
CA ILE A 80 5.22 -19.43 -1.86
C ILE A 80 6.30 -18.55 -2.49
N ALA A 81 7.51 -19.05 -2.72
CA ALA A 81 8.58 -18.29 -3.36
C ALA A 81 8.18 -17.87 -4.78
N GLU A 82 7.59 -18.77 -5.57
CA GLU A 82 7.06 -18.49 -6.90
C GLU A 82 5.94 -17.44 -6.83
N ALA A 83 4.94 -17.61 -5.95
CA ALA A 83 3.85 -16.67 -5.78
C ALA A 83 4.35 -15.25 -5.43
N LEU A 84 5.33 -15.13 -4.54
CA LEU A 84 5.90 -13.84 -4.16
C LEU A 84 6.67 -13.15 -5.30
N GLN A 85 7.14 -13.91 -6.30
CA GLN A 85 7.84 -13.36 -7.46
C GLN A 85 6.90 -13.03 -8.63
N THR A 86 5.86 -13.83 -8.84
CA THR A 86 5.07 -13.80 -10.08
C THR A 86 3.64 -13.27 -9.89
N ALA A 87 3.11 -13.26 -8.65
CA ALA A 87 1.73 -12.83 -8.42
C ALA A 87 1.52 -11.36 -8.81
N PRO A 88 0.47 -11.05 -9.58
CA PRO A 88 0.14 -9.68 -9.98
C PRO A 88 -0.05 -8.71 -8.81
N ASP A 89 -0.56 -9.21 -7.67
CA ASP A 89 -0.76 -8.40 -6.46
C ASP A 89 0.57 -7.90 -5.89
N MET A 90 1.64 -8.70 -5.97
CA MET A 90 2.98 -8.27 -5.55
C MET A 90 3.57 -7.23 -6.49
N ALA A 91 3.36 -7.39 -7.81
CA ALA A 91 3.75 -6.39 -8.79
C ALA A 91 3.01 -5.06 -8.56
N ALA A 92 1.70 -5.11 -8.29
CA ALA A 92 0.91 -3.93 -7.96
C ALA A 92 1.37 -3.25 -6.66
N ALA A 93 1.69 -4.03 -5.62
CA ALA A 93 2.24 -3.48 -4.37
C ALA A 93 3.59 -2.80 -4.60
N ALA A 94 4.50 -3.43 -5.35
CA ALA A 94 5.80 -2.84 -5.71
C ALA A 94 5.64 -1.55 -6.53
N ALA A 95 4.73 -1.51 -7.49
CA ALA A 95 4.44 -0.32 -8.29
C ALA A 95 3.95 0.85 -7.42
N ARG A 96 3.10 0.59 -6.41
CA ARG A 96 2.64 1.62 -5.46
C ARG A 96 3.78 2.19 -4.61
N VAL A 97 4.73 1.35 -4.19
CA VAL A 97 5.94 1.80 -3.49
C VAL A 97 6.78 2.68 -4.41
N GLN A 98 7.01 2.28 -5.66
CA GLN A 98 7.74 3.10 -6.64
C GLN A 98 7.05 4.43 -6.92
N GLN A 99 5.73 4.45 -7.04
CA GLN A 99 4.94 5.67 -7.17
C GLN A 99 5.15 6.62 -5.98
N ALA A 100 5.06 6.11 -4.75
CA ALA A 100 5.28 6.92 -3.55
C ALA A 100 6.71 7.46 -3.48
N LYS A 101 7.71 6.64 -3.87
CA LYS A 101 9.11 7.06 -3.96
C LYS A 101 9.32 8.17 -5.00
N ALA A 102 8.68 8.08 -6.15
CA ALA A 102 8.71 9.12 -7.16
C ALA A 102 8.06 10.43 -6.66
N MET A 103 6.93 10.32 -5.93
CA MET A 103 6.28 11.49 -5.33
C MET A 103 7.13 12.15 -4.24
N LEU A 104 7.87 11.37 -3.45
CA LEU A 104 8.87 11.91 -2.52
C LEU A 104 9.93 12.70 -3.29
N GLY A 105 10.51 12.16 -4.36
CA GLY A 105 11.49 12.85 -5.21
C GLY A 105 10.94 14.16 -5.81
N VAL A 106 9.67 14.20 -6.21
CA VAL A 106 8.99 15.43 -6.66
C VAL A 106 8.92 16.47 -5.53
N ARG A 107 8.61 16.06 -4.30
CA ARG A 107 8.57 16.99 -3.15
C ARG A 107 9.96 17.48 -2.76
N GLU A 108 10.96 16.61 -2.79
CA GLU A 108 12.36 16.98 -2.55
C GLU A 108 12.87 17.98 -3.60
N SER A 109 12.58 17.74 -4.88
CA SER A 109 12.98 18.64 -5.96
C SER A 109 12.33 20.01 -5.84
N ALA A 110 11.08 20.10 -5.36
CA ALA A 110 10.39 21.39 -5.16
C ALA A 110 11.04 22.24 -4.06
N SER A 111 11.81 21.66 -3.15
CA SER A 111 12.57 22.39 -2.12
C SER A 111 13.92 22.92 -2.62
N ALA A 112 14.39 22.46 -3.78
CA ALA A 112 15.65 22.87 -4.39
C ALA A 112 15.47 24.05 -5.35
N PRO A 113 16.55 24.79 -5.67
CA PRO A 113 16.51 25.81 -6.72
C PRO A 113 16.10 25.21 -8.07
N GLN A 114 15.14 25.85 -8.75
CA GLN A 114 14.64 25.45 -10.07
C GLN A 114 15.25 26.33 -11.12
N LEU A 115 15.93 25.73 -12.10
CA LEU A 115 16.50 26.39 -13.25
C LEU A 115 15.74 25.98 -14.51
N SER A 116 15.20 26.94 -15.23
CA SER A 116 14.53 26.71 -16.50
C SER A 116 15.14 27.55 -17.62
N ALA A 117 15.28 26.97 -18.80
CA ALA A 117 15.70 27.65 -20.02
C ALA A 117 14.53 27.70 -21.00
N ARG A 118 14.28 28.87 -21.57
CA ARG A 118 13.26 29.06 -22.59
C ARG A 118 13.83 29.82 -23.77
N ALA A 119 13.60 29.32 -24.96
CA ALA A 119 13.92 30.01 -26.20
C ALA A 119 12.66 30.11 -27.05
N SER A 120 12.44 31.25 -27.63
CA SER A 120 11.33 31.50 -28.58
C SER A 120 11.82 32.31 -29.76
N ALA A 121 11.31 32.01 -30.93
CA ALA A 121 11.45 32.84 -32.13
C ALA A 121 10.05 33.06 -32.69
N SER A 122 9.72 34.30 -33.01
CA SER A 122 8.44 34.67 -33.63
C SER A 122 8.68 35.63 -34.76
N GLU A 123 7.80 35.61 -35.74
CA GLU A 123 7.73 36.58 -36.82
C GLU A 123 6.36 37.24 -36.73
N ASP A 124 6.36 38.52 -36.39
CA ASP A 124 5.14 39.27 -36.09
C ASP A 124 4.93 40.42 -37.06
N LYS A 125 3.68 40.62 -37.49
CA LYS A 125 3.22 41.80 -38.20
C LYS A 125 2.22 42.53 -37.34
N LEU A 126 2.61 43.69 -36.85
CA LEU A 126 1.71 44.55 -36.04
C LEU A 126 0.68 45.23 -36.90
N SER A 127 -0.54 45.38 -36.38
CA SER A 127 -1.57 46.17 -37.02
C SER A 127 -1.22 47.64 -36.94
N TYR A 128 -1.29 48.36 -38.08
CA TYR A 128 -1.03 49.83 -38.11
C TYR A 128 -2.19 50.62 -37.46
N ASN A 129 -3.33 49.99 -37.20
CA ASN A 129 -4.46 50.56 -36.48
C ASN A 129 -4.47 50.22 -34.99
N HIS A 130 -3.31 49.89 -34.43
CA HIS A 130 -3.11 49.62 -33.01
C HIS A 130 -3.05 50.92 -32.20
N LEU A 131 -3.12 50.78 -30.85
CA LEU A 131 -3.07 51.90 -29.89
C LEU A 131 -1.78 52.77 -29.95
N SER A 132 -0.74 52.30 -30.64
CA SER A 132 0.51 53.05 -30.83
C SER A 132 0.44 53.87 -32.12
N PRO A 133 0.95 55.15 -32.12
CA PRO A 133 1.05 55.95 -33.32
C PRO A 133 1.87 55.26 -34.40
N ASP A 134 1.50 55.45 -35.67
CA ASP A 134 2.15 54.85 -36.86
C ASP A 134 3.66 55.04 -36.90
N ALA A 135 4.16 56.20 -36.39
CA ALA A 135 5.58 56.53 -36.37
C ALA A 135 6.41 55.57 -35.47
N PHE A 136 5.79 54.90 -34.51
CA PHE A 136 6.41 53.95 -33.57
C PHE A 136 6.04 52.50 -33.84
N THR A 137 5.21 52.19 -34.84
CA THR A 137 4.81 50.85 -35.19
C THR A 137 5.75 50.31 -36.31
N PRO A 138 6.55 49.27 -36.06
CA PRO A 138 7.39 48.65 -37.07
C PRO A 138 6.55 48.15 -38.25
N ARG A 139 6.98 48.49 -39.48
CA ARG A 139 6.29 48.09 -40.70
C ARG A 139 6.79 46.74 -41.22
N GLY A 140 5.87 45.97 -41.77
CA GLY A 140 6.17 44.66 -42.35
C GLY A 140 6.17 43.52 -41.34
N MET A 141 6.80 42.40 -41.72
CA MET A 141 7.08 41.27 -40.85
C MET A 141 8.38 41.57 -40.09
N ASN A 142 8.40 41.34 -38.81
CA ASN A 142 9.54 41.60 -37.95
C ASN A 142 9.89 40.34 -37.18
N ASP A 143 11.14 39.94 -37.23
CA ASP A 143 11.67 38.80 -36.51
C ASP A 143 11.94 39.16 -35.05
N TYR A 144 11.51 38.35 -34.14
CA TYR A 144 11.80 38.49 -32.72
C TYR A 144 12.35 37.18 -32.16
N GLY A 145 13.55 37.22 -31.58
CA GLY A 145 14.15 36.06 -30.89
C GLY A 145 14.39 36.40 -29.43
N ARG A 146 14.04 35.49 -28.55
CA ARG A 146 14.29 35.63 -27.12
C ARG A 146 14.81 34.32 -26.54
N ALA A 147 15.90 34.38 -25.78
CA ALA A 147 16.37 33.27 -24.95
C ALA A 147 16.50 33.77 -23.50
N THR A 148 15.92 33.02 -22.57
CA THR A 148 15.96 33.33 -21.15
C THR A 148 16.40 32.10 -20.35
N LEU A 149 17.15 32.36 -19.28
CA LEU A 149 17.47 31.44 -18.24
C LEU A 149 16.86 31.97 -16.95
N ASP A 150 15.93 31.21 -16.38
CA ASP A 150 15.16 31.68 -15.22
C ASP A 150 15.49 30.77 -14.04
N LEU A 151 15.97 31.35 -12.94
CA LEU A 151 16.18 30.70 -11.65
C LEU A 151 15.05 31.07 -10.70
N SER A 152 14.46 30.12 -10.03
CA SER A 152 13.50 30.34 -8.96
C SER A 152 13.78 29.42 -7.78
N TRP A 153 13.73 29.94 -6.58
CA TRP A 153 13.92 29.18 -5.35
C TRP A 153 13.06 29.75 -4.23
N SER A 154 12.20 28.87 -3.68
CA SER A 154 11.40 29.19 -2.50
C SER A 154 12.21 28.90 -1.24
N LEU A 155 12.46 29.94 -0.43
CA LEU A 155 13.18 29.81 0.82
C LEU A 155 12.25 29.26 1.91
N ASP A 156 12.55 28.07 2.44
CA ASP A 156 11.73 27.39 3.44
C ASP A 156 11.97 27.93 4.85
N LEU A 157 11.58 29.17 5.11
CA LEU A 157 11.77 29.84 6.41
C LEU A 157 10.88 29.25 7.49
N TRP A 158 9.65 28.88 7.14
CA TRP A 158 8.61 28.42 8.07
C TRP A 158 8.44 26.91 8.10
N GLY A 159 9.25 26.15 7.36
CA GLY A 159 9.21 24.70 7.34
C GLY A 159 8.12 24.06 6.48
N LYS A 160 7.46 24.83 5.60
CA LYS A 160 6.43 24.34 4.68
C LYS A 160 6.94 23.21 3.79
N GLN A 161 8.08 23.42 3.10
CA GLN A 161 8.66 22.41 2.21
C GLN A 161 9.20 21.20 2.98
N ARG A 162 9.86 21.42 4.11
CA ARG A 162 10.33 20.33 4.98
C ARG A 162 9.18 19.49 5.50
N ALA A 163 8.06 20.07 5.91
CA ALA A 163 6.87 19.37 6.34
C ALA A 163 6.20 18.59 5.18
N ALA A 164 6.17 19.15 3.96
CA ALA A 164 5.67 18.48 2.77
C ALA A 164 6.53 17.27 2.37
N VAL A 165 7.87 17.38 2.47
CA VAL A 165 8.80 16.26 2.25
C VAL A 165 8.62 15.19 3.33
N ALA A 166 8.50 15.58 4.60
CA ALA A 166 8.25 14.64 5.71
C ALA A 166 6.93 13.88 5.52
N ALA A 167 5.87 14.55 5.05
CA ALA A 167 4.60 13.91 4.73
C ALA A 167 4.76 12.88 3.62
N ALA A 168 5.47 13.20 2.52
CA ALA A 168 5.70 12.27 1.42
C ALA A 168 6.59 11.08 1.83
N ALA A 169 7.60 11.31 2.68
CA ALA A 169 8.42 10.25 3.26
C ALA A 169 7.58 9.31 4.15
N GLY A 170 6.68 9.84 4.96
CA GLY A 170 5.73 9.07 5.76
C GLY A 170 4.78 8.23 4.90
N GLU A 171 4.32 8.78 3.77
CA GLU A 171 3.51 8.03 2.79
C GLU A 171 4.29 6.90 2.12
N LEU A 172 5.55 7.12 1.76
CA LEU A 172 6.41 6.06 1.24
C LEU A 172 6.56 4.93 2.25
N ALA A 173 6.90 5.25 3.50
CA ALA A 173 7.03 4.25 4.57
C ALA A 173 5.71 3.49 4.81
N ALA A 174 4.55 4.15 4.71
CA ALA A 174 3.24 3.50 4.78
C ALA A 174 3.02 2.51 3.62
N ARG A 175 3.40 2.86 2.38
CA ARG A 175 3.32 1.96 1.22
C ARG A 175 4.27 0.77 1.31
N GLU A 176 5.44 0.94 1.90
CA GLU A 176 6.34 -0.18 2.20
C GLU A 176 5.73 -1.16 3.21
N ALA A 177 5.06 -0.64 4.25
CA ALA A 177 4.30 -1.47 5.19
C ALA A 177 3.09 -2.16 4.53
N ASP A 178 2.36 -1.48 3.63
CA ASP A 178 1.28 -2.09 2.82
C ASP A 178 1.83 -3.24 1.94
N ALA A 179 3.00 -3.08 1.35
CA ALA A 179 3.64 -4.14 0.56
C ALA A 179 4.06 -5.34 1.43
N ALA A 180 4.53 -5.10 2.65
CA ALA A 180 4.79 -6.17 3.61
C ALA A 180 3.50 -6.91 4.02
N GLN A 181 2.38 -6.20 4.17
CA GLN A 181 1.07 -6.79 4.42
C GLN A 181 0.60 -7.66 3.23
N ALA A 182 0.76 -7.18 2.00
CA ALA A 182 0.42 -7.94 0.81
C ALA A 182 1.22 -9.24 0.72
N ARG A 183 2.53 -9.19 1.03
CA ARG A 183 3.41 -10.37 1.13
C ARG A 183 2.91 -11.37 2.18
N LEU A 184 2.54 -10.89 3.37
CA LEU A 184 2.02 -11.75 4.44
C LEU A 184 0.71 -12.42 4.04
N LEU A 185 -0.23 -11.65 3.48
CA LEU A 185 -1.52 -12.18 3.03
C LEU A 185 -1.36 -13.22 1.93
N LEU A 186 -0.54 -12.93 0.91
CA LEU A 186 -0.31 -13.87 -0.19
C LEU A 186 0.31 -15.17 0.31
N SER A 187 1.38 -15.10 1.12
CA SER A 187 2.01 -16.30 1.68
C SER A 187 1.05 -17.11 2.55
N SER A 188 0.19 -16.44 3.34
CA SER A 188 -0.82 -17.11 4.18
C SER A 188 -1.91 -17.77 3.35
N ASN A 189 -2.35 -17.11 2.27
CA ASN A 189 -3.37 -17.65 1.37
C ASN A 189 -2.85 -18.88 0.62
N VAL A 190 -1.60 -18.85 0.12
CA VAL A 190 -0.98 -20.00 -0.54
C VAL A 190 -0.82 -21.17 0.44
N ALA A 191 -0.33 -20.91 1.65
CA ALA A 191 -0.18 -21.95 2.67
C ALA A 191 -1.53 -22.57 3.07
N SER A 192 -2.56 -21.76 3.25
CA SER A 192 -3.92 -22.21 3.56
C SER A 192 -4.51 -23.03 2.41
N ALA A 193 -4.35 -22.57 1.16
CA ALA A 193 -4.82 -23.28 -0.02
C ALA A 193 -4.10 -24.63 -0.20
N TYR A 194 -2.79 -24.68 0.09
CA TYR A 194 -2.01 -25.90 0.05
C TYR A 194 -2.43 -26.89 1.13
N ALA A 195 -2.63 -26.44 2.37
CA ALA A 195 -3.14 -27.29 3.45
C ALA A 195 -4.53 -27.87 3.11
N GLN A 196 -5.40 -27.06 2.49
CA GLN A 196 -6.70 -27.51 2.00
C GLN A 196 -6.55 -28.58 0.90
N LEU A 197 -5.58 -28.42 -0.02
CA LEU A 197 -5.28 -29.40 -1.05
C LEU A 197 -4.86 -30.76 -0.45
N LEU A 198 -3.96 -30.73 0.54
CA LEU A 198 -3.54 -31.96 1.24
C LEU A 198 -4.72 -32.64 1.93
N ARG A 199 -5.62 -31.90 2.55
CA ARG A 199 -6.84 -32.42 3.17
C ARG A 199 -7.77 -33.08 2.15
N LEU A 200 -8.00 -32.43 1.00
CA LEU A 200 -8.84 -32.99 -0.07
C LEU A 200 -8.24 -34.28 -0.64
N ALA A 201 -6.92 -34.31 -0.82
CA ALA A 201 -6.22 -35.54 -1.28
C ALA A 201 -6.32 -36.70 -0.30
N ALA A 202 -6.23 -36.44 1.00
CA ALA A 202 -6.44 -37.50 2.00
C ALA A 202 -7.88 -38.06 1.97
N ASN A 203 -8.86 -37.16 1.74
CA ASN A 203 -10.27 -37.57 1.55
C ASN A 203 -10.45 -38.40 0.26
N GLU A 204 -9.82 -37.95 -0.85
CA GLU A 204 -9.83 -38.69 -2.12
C GLU A 204 -9.32 -40.11 -1.94
N GLN A 205 -8.16 -40.27 -1.29
CA GLN A 205 -7.59 -41.59 -0.98
C GLN A 205 -8.55 -42.49 -0.15
N THR A 206 -9.25 -41.88 0.82
CA THR A 206 -10.26 -42.58 1.63
C THR A 206 -11.44 -43.06 0.77
N LEU A 207 -11.93 -42.21 -0.15
CA LEU A 207 -13.01 -42.53 -1.07
C LEU A 207 -12.60 -43.61 -2.08
N GLU A 208 -11.36 -43.58 -2.57
CA GLU A 208 -10.82 -44.63 -3.43
C GLU A 208 -10.85 -46.02 -2.73
N GLN A 209 -10.45 -46.08 -1.46
CA GLN A 209 -10.54 -47.30 -0.69
C GLN A 209 -12.00 -47.73 -0.48
N SER A 210 -12.91 -46.79 -0.23
CA SER A 210 -14.35 -47.09 -0.13
C SER A 210 -14.90 -47.68 -1.43
N VAL A 211 -14.53 -47.13 -2.59
CA VAL A 211 -14.93 -47.68 -3.91
C VAL A 211 -14.39 -49.09 -4.09
N LYS A 212 -13.12 -49.35 -3.75
CA LYS A 212 -12.54 -50.73 -3.82
C LYS A 212 -13.31 -51.73 -2.97
N VAL A 213 -13.64 -51.39 -1.73
CA VAL A 213 -14.41 -52.26 -0.82
C VAL A 213 -15.83 -52.50 -1.35
N ARG A 214 -16.51 -51.46 -1.82
CA ARG A 214 -17.87 -51.55 -2.39
C ARG A 214 -17.88 -52.36 -3.70
N GLN A 215 -16.83 -52.24 -4.52
CA GLN A 215 -16.69 -53.05 -5.74
C GLN A 215 -16.53 -54.53 -5.39
N ALA A 216 -15.65 -54.88 -4.41
CA ALA A 216 -15.50 -56.26 -3.95
C ALA A 216 -16.83 -56.83 -3.38
N THR A 217 -17.56 -56.01 -2.62
CA THR A 217 -18.87 -56.36 -2.10
C THR A 217 -19.89 -56.64 -3.23
N ALA A 218 -19.96 -55.76 -4.24
CA ALA A 218 -20.85 -55.95 -5.38
C ALA A 218 -20.54 -57.22 -6.17
N ASN A 219 -19.25 -57.51 -6.38
CA ASN A 219 -18.79 -58.73 -7.02
C ASN A 219 -19.22 -59.97 -6.22
N LEU A 220 -19.02 -59.99 -4.89
CA LEU A 220 -19.42 -61.09 -4.00
C LEU A 220 -20.94 -61.35 -4.07
N PHE A 221 -21.78 -60.29 -4.04
CA PHE A 221 -23.24 -60.47 -4.16
C PHE A 221 -23.64 -60.99 -5.53
N ALA A 222 -22.96 -60.60 -6.61
CA ALA A 222 -23.20 -61.11 -7.96
C ALA A 222 -22.86 -62.61 -8.05
N GLU A 223 -21.70 -63.07 -7.48
CA GLU A 223 -21.30 -64.46 -7.42
C GLU A 223 -22.28 -65.32 -6.58
N ARG A 224 -22.71 -64.84 -5.42
CA ARG A 224 -23.68 -65.54 -4.55
C ARG A 224 -25.04 -65.67 -5.25
N TYR A 225 -25.47 -64.66 -5.97
CA TYR A 225 -26.69 -64.68 -6.77
C TYR A 225 -26.58 -65.73 -7.90
N ALA A 226 -25.46 -65.77 -8.63
CA ALA A 226 -25.21 -66.82 -9.67
C ALA A 226 -25.25 -68.21 -9.14
N ASN A 227 -24.86 -68.42 -7.87
CA ASN A 227 -24.89 -69.75 -7.19
C ASN A 227 -26.23 -70.02 -6.44
N GLY A 228 -27.26 -69.17 -6.63
CA GLY A 228 -28.57 -69.32 -6.00
C GLY A 228 -28.60 -69.07 -4.48
N LEU A 229 -27.55 -68.42 -3.92
CA LEU A 229 -27.36 -68.12 -2.50
C LEU A 229 -27.83 -66.69 -2.10
N GLU A 230 -28.26 -65.87 -3.06
CA GLU A 230 -28.66 -64.52 -2.82
C GLU A 230 -29.81 -64.09 -3.76
N ASN A 231 -30.55 -63.03 -3.42
CA ASN A 231 -31.63 -62.51 -4.26
C ASN A 231 -31.16 -61.34 -5.15
N LYS A 232 -31.89 -61.07 -6.22
CA LYS A 232 -31.58 -60.03 -7.19
C LYS A 232 -31.64 -58.60 -6.59
N GLY A 233 -32.48 -58.38 -5.55
CA GLY A 233 -32.59 -57.10 -4.86
C GLY A 233 -31.30 -56.73 -4.14
N SER A 234 -30.62 -57.70 -3.49
CA SER A 234 -29.32 -57.50 -2.84
C SER A 234 -28.22 -57.09 -3.83
N VAL A 235 -28.20 -57.73 -5.04
CA VAL A 235 -27.26 -57.35 -6.10
C VAL A 235 -27.51 -55.92 -6.58
N HIS A 236 -28.77 -55.52 -6.80
CA HIS A 236 -29.09 -54.15 -7.18
C HIS A 236 -28.73 -53.13 -6.09
N SER A 237 -28.97 -53.45 -4.81
CA SER A 237 -28.60 -52.62 -3.68
C SER A 237 -27.07 -52.40 -3.59
N ALA A 238 -26.28 -53.49 -3.75
CA ALA A 238 -24.82 -53.41 -3.76
C ALA A 238 -24.29 -52.55 -4.91
N ASN A 239 -24.82 -52.74 -6.12
CA ASN A 239 -24.47 -51.94 -7.29
C ASN A 239 -24.86 -50.47 -7.13
N ALA A 240 -26.02 -50.16 -6.55
CA ALA A 240 -26.43 -48.77 -6.27
C ALA A 240 -25.47 -48.06 -5.30
N ARG A 241 -25.04 -48.77 -4.23
CA ARG A 241 -24.05 -48.25 -3.27
C ARG A 241 -22.66 -48.03 -3.92
N LEU A 242 -22.26 -48.92 -4.84
CA LEU A 242 -21.02 -48.74 -5.61
C LEU A 242 -21.09 -47.53 -6.52
N ALA A 243 -22.22 -47.36 -7.25
CA ALA A 243 -22.43 -46.25 -8.13
C ALA A 243 -22.40 -44.90 -7.35
N ALA A 244 -23.05 -44.86 -6.19
CA ALA A 244 -22.99 -43.69 -5.29
C ALA A 244 -21.56 -43.35 -4.86
N ALA A 245 -20.78 -44.34 -4.42
CA ALA A 245 -19.39 -44.14 -4.00
C ALA A 245 -18.49 -43.64 -5.15
N ARG A 246 -18.72 -44.16 -6.38
CA ARG A 246 -18.01 -43.65 -7.58
C ARG A 246 -18.36 -42.19 -7.89
N ALA A 247 -19.62 -41.79 -7.73
CA ALA A 247 -20.04 -40.41 -7.91
C ALA A 247 -19.40 -39.49 -6.87
N GLU A 248 -19.33 -39.89 -5.59
CA GLU A 248 -18.65 -39.16 -4.54
C GLU A 248 -17.15 -38.98 -4.82
N LEU A 249 -16.48 -40.05 -5.32
CA LEU A 249 -15.07 -40.01 -5.70
C LEU A 249 -14.84 -39.02 -6.84
N SER A 250 -15.68 -39.05 -7.89
CA SER A 250 -15.57 -38.12 -9.02
C SER A 250 -15.75 -36.66 -8.59
N GLN A 251 -16.69 -36.39 -7.68
CA GLN A 251 -16.88 -35.05 -7.10
C GLN A 251 -15.66 -34.61 -6.28
N MET A 252 -15.02 -35.54 -5.53
CA MET A 252 -13.80 -35.21 -4.78
C MET A 252 -12.63 -34.89 -5.71
N GLN A 253 -12.47 -35.65 -6.80
CA GLN A 253 -11.46 -35.39 -7.83
C GLN A 253 -11.61 -34.04 -8.49
N GLU A 254 -12.85 -33.61 -8.75
CA GLU A 254 -13.13 -32.25 -9.21
C GLU A 254 -12.67 -31.20 -8.18
N GLN A 255 -12.99 -31.40 -6.88
CA GLN A 255 -12.57 -30.47 -5.83
C GLN A 255 -11.05 -30.36 -5.72
N VAL A 256 -10.33 -31.48 -5.85
CA VAL A 256 -8.86 -31.50 -5.88
C VAL A 256 -8.33 -30.69 -7.07
N ALA A 257 -8.90 -30.88 -8.26
CA ALA A 257 -8.50 -30.14 -9.46
C ALA A 257 -8.76 -28.64 -9.32
N LEU A 258 -9.94 -28.25 -8.80
CA LEU A 258 -10.28 -26.85 -8.54
C LEU A 258 -9.33 -26.20 -7.51
N GLN A 259 -8.95 -26.95 -6.46
CA GLN A 259 -8.02 -26.44 -5.45
C GLN A 259 -6.61 -26.24 -6.01
N ARG A 260 -6.13 -27.13 -6.90
CA ARG A 260 -4.88 -26.95 -7.64
C ARG A 260 -4.91 -25.69 -8.51
N ASN A 261 -6.01 -25.46 -9.21
CA ASN A 261 -6.21 -24.27 -10.03
C ASN A 261 -6.27 -22.99 -9.16
N SER A 262 -6.86 -23.06 -7.98
CA SER A 262 -6.87 -21.95 -7.01
C SER A 262 -5.47 -21.56 -6.56
N ILE A 263 -4.59 -22.55 -6.30
CA ILE A 263 -3.19 -22.27 -5.95
C ILE A 263 -2.46 -21.64 -7.16
N ALA A 264 -2.66 -22.18 -8.37
CA ALA A 264 -2.07 -21.59 -9.58
C ALA A 264 -2.51 -20.13 -9.78
N ALA A 265 -3.80 -19.84 -9.55
CA ALA A 265 -4.33 -18.47 -9.63
C ALA A 265 -3.69 -17.53 -8.60
N LEU A 266 -3.46 -17.97 -7.35
CA LEU A 266 -2.74 -17.20 -6.32
C LEU A 266 -1.30 -16.88 -6.74
N MET A 267 -0.66 -17.77 -7.50
CA MET A 267 0.68 -17.53 -8.06
C MET A 267 0.67 -16.65 -9.31
N GLY A 268 -0.51 -16.31 -9.85
CA GLY A 268 -0.63 -15.64 -11.15
C GLY A 268 -0.27 -16.53 -12.34
N ALA A 269 -0.34 -17.86 -12.15
CA ALA A 269 0.00 -18.85 -13.14
C ALA A 269 -1.25 -19.47 -13.81
N ALA A 270 -1.05 -20.08 -14.98
CA ALA A 270 -2.11 -20.79 -15.69
C ALA A 270 -2.48 -22.13 -14.99
N PRO A 271 -3.68 -22.70 -15.24
CA PRO A 271 -4.15 -23.92 -14.57
C PRO A 271 -3.23 -25.14 -14.74
N ASP A 272 -2.52 -25.24 -15.85
CA ASP A 272 -1.55 -26.33 -16.11
C ASP A 272 -0.41 -26.34 -15.08
N ARG A 273 0.01 -25.16 -14.56
CA ARG A 273 0.95 -25.09 -13.43
C ARG A 273 0.39 -25.77 -12.19
N GLY A 274 -0.92 -25.63 -11.94
CA GLY A 274 -1.63 -26.30 -10.85
C GLY A 274 -1.59 -27.83 -10.97
N ALA A 275 -1.71 -28.38 -12.18
CA ALA A 275 -1.65 -29.81 -12.44
C ALA A 275 -0.30 -30.43 -12.03
N HIS A 276 0.79 -29.68 -12.03
CA HIS A 276 2.13 -30.16 -11.62
C HIS A 276 2.36 -30.10 -10.10
N ILE A 277 1.40 -29.64 -9.30
CA ILE A 277 1.50 -29.71 -7.84
C ILE A 277 1.36 -31.17 -7.41
N GLN A 278 2.42 -31.72 -6.85
CA GLN A 278 2.41 -33.07 -6.32
C GLN A 278 1.68 -33.09 -4.97
N ILE A 279 0.96 -34.18 -4.72
CA ILE A 279 0.19 -34.35 -3.48
C ILE A 279 0.75 -35.53 -2.73
N ASP A 280 1.26 -35.28 -1.53
CA ASP A 280 1.63 -36.32 -0.57
C ASP A 280 0.68 -36.24 0.64
N ALA A 281 -0.35 -37.08 0.65
CA ALA A 281 -1.34 -37.11 1.71
C ALA A 281 -0.74 -37.48 3.09
N GLN A 282 0.43 -38.14 3.12
CA GLN A 282 1.10 -38.50 4.38
C GLN A 282 1.69 -37.23 5.06
N ARG A 283 2.01 -36.19 4.29
CA ARG A 283 2.44 -34.90 4.82
C ARG A 283 1.44 -34.28 5.80
N LEU A 284 0.14 -34.46 5.56
CA LEU A 284 -0.89 -33.95 6.46
C LEU A 284 -0.71 -34.52 7.88
N GLN A 285 -0.37 -35.81 8.01
CA GLN A 285 -0.15 -36.43 9.32
C GLN A 285 1.07 -35.83 10.04
N SER A 286 2.16 -35.53 9.34
CA SER A 286 3.34 -34.92 9.94
C SER A 286 3.07 -33.49 10.42
N LEU A 287 2.24 -32.74 9.71
CA LEU A 287 1.82 -31.38 10.11
C LEU A 287 0.99 -31.37 11.39
N TRP A 288 0.12 -32.37 11.60
CA TRP A 288 -0.68 -32.52 12.82
C TRP A 288 0.15 -32.85 14.06
N GLN A 289 1.31 -33.47 13.88
CA GLN A 289 2.21 -33.81 14.99
C GLN A 289 3.09 -32.64 15.43
N GLN A 290 3.15 -31.55 14.67
CA GLN A 290 3.92 -30.36 15.04
C GLN A 290 3.25 -29.60 16.18
N HIS A 291 4.02 -29.30 17.22
CA HIS A 291 3.54 -28.48 18.34
C HIS A 291 3.69 -27.01 17.99
N TRP A 292 2.57 -26.31 17.97
CA TRP A 292 2.51 -24.88 17.73
C TRP A 292 2.47 -24.14 19.06
N ALA A 293 3.30 -23.11 19.18
CA ALA A 293 3.39 -22.27 20.37
C ALA A 293 3.17 -20.80 20.01
N LEU A 294 2.88 -19.95 20.98
CA LEU A 294 2.67 -18.54 20.79
C LEU A 294 3.86 -17.73 21.35
N PRO A 295 4.21 -16.56 20.76
CA PRO A 295 5.23 -15.68 21.28
C PRO A 295 4.89 -15.15 22.68
N GLU A 296 5.93 -14.92 23.49
CA GLU A 296 5.79 -14.61 24.91
C GLU A 296 5.09 -13.28 25.22
N GLN A 297 5.20 -12.26 24.38
CA GLN A 297 4.62 -10.94 24.57
C GLN A 297 3.69 -10.56 23.41
N LEU A 298 2.62 -11.34 23.25
CA LEU A 298 1.76 -11.21 22.08
C LEU A 298 1.07 -9.85 21.97
N SER A 299 0.56 -9.28 23.09
CA SER A 299 -0.28 -8.10 23.08
C SER A 299 0.46 -6.79 22.73
N ALA A 300 1.61 -6.55 23.34
CA ALA A 300 2.35 -5.30 23.13
C ALA A 300 3.11 -5.30 21.79
N ASN A 301 3.65 -6.46 21.39
CA ASN A 301 4.44 -6.59 20.19
C ASN A 301 3.59 -6.66 18.88
N LEU A 302 2.31 -7.06 18.96
CA LEU A 302 1.44 -7.12 17.79
C LEU A 302 1.27 -5.75 17.11
N LEU A 303 1.11 -4.68 17.88
CA LEU A 303 0.93 -3.32 17.34
C LEU A 303 2.15 -2.83 16.53
N GLY A 304 3.36 -3.25 16.92
CA GLY A 304 4.58 -2.89 16.21
C GLY A 304 4.96 -3.85 15.07
N ARG A 305 4.35 -5.06 15.03
CA ARG A 305 4.73 -6.12 14.08
C ARG A 305 3.67 -6.40 13.00
N ARG A 306 2.44 -5.97 13.20
CA ARG A 306 1.38 -6.07 12.17
C ARG A 306 1.59 -4.98 11.12
N PRO A 307 1.88 -5.34 9.86
CA PRO A 307 2.18 -4.36 8.82
C PRO A 307 1.01 -3.42 8.53
N ASP A 308 -0.24 -3.90 8.61
CA ASP A 308 -1.46 -3.10 8.42
C ASP A 308 -1.61 -2.00 9.49
N VAL A 309 -1.30 -2.32 10.76
CA VAL A 309 -1.32 -1.35 11.87
C VAL A 309 -0.18 -0.34 11.73
N VAL A 310 1.00 -0.81 11.34
CA VAL A 310 2.17 0.05 11.07
C VAL A 310 1.87 1.01 9.92
N ALA A 311 1.29 0.52 8.82
CA ALA A 311 0.89 1.36 7.68
C ALA A 311 -0.10 2.46 8.09
N ALA A 312 -1.16 2.11 8.83
CA ALA A 312 -2.16 3.07 9.31
C ALA A 312 -1.54 4.14 10.23
N ARG A 313 -0.62 3.74 11.13
CA ARG A 313 0.11 4.69 11.99
C ARG A 313 0.98 5.64 11.18
N LEU A 314 1.74 5.13 10.21
CA LEU A 314 2.59 5.95 9.34
C LEU A 314 1.76 6.90 8.47
N GLN A 315 0.58 6.48 7.99
CA GLN A 315 -0.36 7.36 7.29
C GLN A 315 -0.86 8.49 8.20
N ALA A 316 -1.20 8.20 9.46
CA ALA A 316 -1.61 9.22 10.43
C ALA A 316 -0.47 10.24 10.68
N GLN A 317 0.76 9.79 10.83
CA GLN A 317 1.94 10.66 10.98
C GLN A 317 2.21 11.50 9.71
N ALA A 318 2.03 10.93 8.52
CA ALA A 318 2.14 11.66 7.27
C ALA A 318 1.08 12.77 7.16
N LEU A 319 -0.16 12.50 7.60
CA LEU A 319 -1.22 13.51 7.65
C LEU A 319 -0.92 14.62 8.68
N GLU A 320 -0.34 14.31 9.83
CA GLU A 320 0.13 15.31 10.80
C GLU A 320 1.18 16.23 10.17
N SER A 321 2.12 15.69 9.40
CA SER A 321 3.10 16.47 8.65
C SER A 321 2.45 17.36 7.58
N ARG A 322 1.38 16.88 6.92
CA ARG A 322 0.58 17.71 5.99
C ARG A 322 -0.11 18.88 6.70
N VAL A 323 -0.67 18.64 7.90
CA VAL A 323 -1.25 19.72 8.71
C VAL A 323 -0.19 20.77 9.02
N ALA A 324 1.02 20.37 9.41
CA ALA A 324 2.13 21.31 9.64
C ALA A 324 2.50 22.12 8.38
N ALA A 325 2.50 21.48 7.19
CA ALA A 325 2.73 22.16 5.93
C ALA A 325 1.63 23.20 5.62
N GLN A 326 0.34 22.84 5.88
CA GLN A 326 -0.79 23.75 5.69
C GLN A 326 -0.79 24.91 6.69
N GLN A 327 -0.39 24.67 7.94
CA GLN A 327 -0.21 25.74 8.92
C GLN A 327 0.89 26.73 8.49
N ALA A 328 1.96 26.25 7.88
CA ALA A 328 3.01 27.10 7.35
C ALA A 328 2.54 28.01 6.19
N GLU A 329 1.42 27.69 5.52
CA GLU A 329 0.84 28.54 4.45
C GLU A 329 0.18 29.84 4.97
N PHE A 330 -0.06 29.95 6.27
CA PHE A 330 -0.50 31.20 6.88
C PHE A 330 0.62 32.27 6.97
N TYR A 331 1.87 31.85 6.76
CA TYR A 331 3.02 32.77 6.77
C TYR A 331 3.41 33.20 5.35
N PRO A 332 3.99 34.38 5.17
CA PRO A 332 4.41 34.85 3.85
C PRO A 332 5.46 33.98 3.19
N ASP A 333 5.28 33.62 1.93
CA ASP A 333 6.29 32.91 1.12
C ASP A 333 7.40 33.90 0.68
N VAL A 334 8.65 33.47 0.80
CA VAL A 334 9.82 34.23 0.35
C VAL A 334 10.47 33.48 -0.80
N ASN A 335 10.40 34.07 -2.00
CA ASN A 335 10.94 33.51 -3.23
C ASN A 335 12.12 34.33 -3.74
N LEU A 336 13.23 33.67 -4.05
CA LEU A 336 14.37 34.23 -4.75
C LEU A 336 14.20 33.91 -6.24
N SER A 337 14.23 34.94 -7.08
CA SER A 337 14.18 34.81 -8.54
C SER A 337 15.29 35.63 -9.20
N ALA A 338 15.86 35.04 -10.26
CA ALA A 338 16.84 35.69 -11.12
C ALA A 338 16.60 35.26 -12.58
N PHE A 339 16.85 36.17 -13.49
CA PHE A 339 16.78 35.86 -14.92
C PHE A 339 17.90 36.60 -15.68
#